data_963dfe2f720c853994852298492af2fa
#
_entry.id   963dfe2f720c853994852298492af2fa
#
_cell.length_a   1.000
_cell.length_b   1.000
_cell.length_c   1.000
_cell.angle_alpha   90.00
_cell.angle_beta   90.00
_cell.angle_gamma   90.00
#
_symmetry.space_group_name_H-M   'P 1'
#
loop_
_entity.id
_entity.type
_entity.pdbx_description
1 polymer ?
#
loop_
_entity_poly.entity_id
_entity_poly.type
_entity_poly.pdbx_seq_one_letter_code
_entity_poly.pdbx_strand_id
1 'polypeptide(L)'
;MGKTSLLEVFRIIAKTNHSNHAFCRFTVASLTHREANMTEGAHKSGLIWLDPSDNVAVATEPLSRDQIIQIAGGDLKVASDIPAGHKLALRRVRSGESVVKYGQPIGLVTNEIRPGDHVHTHNLTDHHVVSDDLSGINPPESPSKITRQFDGFHRPDGRVGTRNYVAIVSTVNCSATVCHKVVARFNSERMQRWPNVDGVFAVTHTTGCALEYNGLKHQMLGRVLAGYAKHSNVGGCLIVGLGCEQTTAGYLSQHHGIVSLYAPDGKQLTRDDGIPMLTMQSEGGTRQTIEKADALLEQVLDRANQFEREPADASNLSLAVECGGSDGYSGLTANPAVGVVSDRIVACGGTSVISETTELYGAEHLLVRRSRSPDVARKLLERIEWWKEYVGHYGGQLDNNPSVGNKAGGLTTITEKSLGAVSKSGSTALEAVFDYGEQMDTRGLVVMDSPGFDPASVTGKVAGGANLVMFTTGRGSCYGCKPSPVIKIATNTDLYKRMGEDMDLNAGCILEGHDLQSVGDEFFEFALRVASGQKTCSEIQGFGDHEFIPWTVGPTV
;
A
#
# COMPACT_ATOMS: atom_id res chain seq x y z
N MET A 1 -27.24 25.69 3.39
CA MET A 1 -26.00 26.48 3.40
C MET A 1 -24.94 25.61 2.75
N GLY A 2 -24.24 26.15 1.77
CA GLY A 2 -23.70 25.48 0.60
C GLY A 2 -22.79 24.28 0.80
N LYS A 3 -23.01 23.26 -0.02
CA LYS A 3 -22.09 22.17 -0.30
C LYS A 3 -20.94 22.72 -1.15
N THR A 4 -19.81 23.05 -0.54
CA THR A 4 -18.58 23.30 -1.25
C THR A 4 -17.97 21.92 -1.54
N SER A 5 -18.16 21.44 -2.77
CA SER A 5 -17.63 20.13 -3.19
C SER A 5 -16.12 20.23 -3.41
N LEU A 6 -15.43 19.11 -3.29
CA LEU A 6 -14.01 18.91 -3.67
C LEU A 6 -13.63 19.58 -5.02
N LEU A 7 -14.60 19.82 -5.87
CA LEU A 7 -14.56 20.51 -7.16
C LEU A 7 -14.14 21.99 -7.09
N GLU A 8 -14.38 22.71 -5.99
CA GLU A 8 -14.04 24.13 -5.89
C GLU A 8 -12.57 24.36 -5.53
N VAL A 9 -11.96 23.45 -4.78
CA VAL A 9 -10.55 23.55 -4.39
C VAL A 9 -9.62 23.52 -5.60
N PHE A 10 -9.96 22.71 -6.61
CA PHE A 10 -9.19 22.66 -7.87
C PHE A 10 -9.48 23.82 -8.85
N ARG A 11 -10.58 24.55 -8.69
CA ARG A 11 -10.89 25.71 -9.53
C ARG A 11 -10.10 26.98 -9.17
N ILE A 12 -9.58 27.10 -7.96
CA ILE A 12 -8.87 28.30 -7.49
C ILE A 12 -7.45 28.38 -8.09
N ILE A 13 -6.80 27.22 -8.36
CA ILE A 13 -5.45 27.17 -8.95
C ILE A 13 -5.40 27.67 -10.39
N ALA A 14 -6.54 27.85 -11.05
CA ALA A 14 -6.63 28.14 -12.48
C ALA A 14 -6.68 29.65 -12.83
N LYS A 15 -6.66 30.57 -11.88
CA LYS A 15 -6.92 32.00 -12.17
C LYS A 15 -5.74 32.94 -12.07
N THR A 16 -4.57 32.51 -11.67
CA THR A 16 -3.39 33.38 -11.60
C THR A 16 -2.17 32.71 -12.23
N ASN A 17 -2.00 32.85 -13.53
CA ASN A 17 -0.72 33.11 -14.18
C ASN A 17 -0.89 33.13 -15.71
N HIS A 18 -0.78 34.32 -16.28
CA HIS A 18 -0.47 34.52 -17.69
C HIS A 18 1.05 34.53 -17.83
N SER A 19 1.62 33.39 -18.19
CA SER A 19 2.88 33.30 -18.97
C SER A 19 3.09 31.85 -19.42
N ASN A 20 3.08 31.67 -20.72
CA ASN A 20 3.42 30.51 -21.55
C ASN A 20 4.17 29.35 -20.89
N HIS A 21 3.46 28.39 -20.36
CA HIS A 21 3.77 26.96 -20.38
C HIS A 21 2.45 26.22 -20.13
N ALA A 22 2.07 25.33 -21.04
CA ALA A 22 0.86 24.52 -20.95
C ALA A 22 0.99 23.52 -19.78
N PHE A 23 0.54 23.93 -18.58
CA PHE A 23 0.46 23.06 -17.43
C PHE A 23 -0.89 22.33 -17.40
N CYS A 24 -0.81 21.02 -17.57
CA CYS A 24 -1.93 20.10 -17.48
C CYS A 24 -2.58 20.11 -16.09
N ARG A 25 -3.91 20.22 -16.06
CA ARG A 25 -4.73 20.10 -14.86
C ARG A 25 -5.04 18.64 -14.62
N PHE A 26 -4.63 18.08 -13.50
CA PHE A 26 -5.15 16.81 -13.02
C PHE A 26 -6.47 17.10 -12.32
N THR A 27 -7.59 16.82 -12.95
CA THR A 27 -8.92 16.81 -12.34
C THR A 27 -9.35 15.35 -12.22
N VAL A 28 -9.23 14.77 -11.03
CA VAL A 28 -10.03 13.63 -10.68
C VAL A 28 -11.46 14.14 -10.57
N ALA A 29 -12.22 13.93 -11.64
CA ALA A 29 -13.67 14.16 -11.77
C ALA A 29 -14.20 15.52 -11.31
N SER A 30 -14.14 16.52 -12.15
CA SER A 30 -15.17 17.56 -12.21
C SER A 30 -16.08 17.27 -13.41
N LEU A 31 -16.95 16.30 -13.28
CA LEU A 31 -18.04 16.08 -14.22
C LEU A 31 -19.10 17.15 -13.99
N THR A 32 -19.00 18.29 -14.68
CA THR A 32 -20.17 19.14 -14.93
C THR A 32 -21.10 18.42 -15.92
N HIS A 33 -22.38 18.77 -15.99
CA HIS A 33 -23.36 18.13 -16.91
C HIS A 33 -22.90 18.05 -18.38
N ARG A 34 -21.90 18.81 -18.83
CA ARG A 34 -21.29 18.71 -20.17
C ARG A 34 -20.27 17.60 -20.28
N GLU A 35 -19.57 17.28 -19.20
CA GLU A 35 -18.56 16.22 -19.13
C GLU A 35 -19.22 14.83 -18.90
N ALA A 36 -20.38 14.78 -18.21
CA ALA A 36 -21.20 13.58 -18.11
C ALA A 36 -21.65 13.05 -19.50
N ASN A 37 -21.92 13.97 -20.46
CA ASN A 37 -22.26 13.58 -21.83
C ASN A 37 -21.06 13.03 -22.62
N MET A 38 -19.80 13.36 -22.26
CA MET A 38 -18.61 12.79 -22.91
C MET A 38 -18.29 11.39 -22.36
N THR A 39 -18.51 11.16 -21.04
CA THR A 39 -18.34 9.83 -20.43
C THR A 39 -19.45 8.86 -20.81
N GLU A 40 -20.71 9.30 -20.97
CA GLU A 40 -21.80 8.45 -21.49
C GLU A 40 -21.54 7.98 -22.94
N GLY A 41 -20.90 8.81 -23.75
CA GLY A 41 -20.48 8.43 -25.11
C GLY A 41 -19.29 7.46 -25.11
N ALA A 42 -18.33 7.61 -24.19
CA ALA A 42 -17.16 6.76 -24.05
C ALA A 42 -17.53 5.33 -23.58
N HIS A 43 -18.41 5.19 -22.61
CA HIS A 43 -18.87 3.88 -22.13
C HIS A 43 -19.58 3.04 -23.22
N LYS A 44 -20.22 3.67 -24.18
CA LYS A 44 -20.88 2.97 -25.30
C LYS A 44 -19.91 2.53 -26.40
N SER A 45 -18.68 3.06 -26.41
CA SER A 45 -17.69 2.77 -27.47
C SER A 45 -16.66 1.69 -27.10
N GLY A 46 -16.69 1.12 -25.90
CA GLY A 46 -15.67 0.17 -25.43
C GLY A 46 -14.32 0.83 -25.12
N LEU A 47 -14.28 2.16 -24.97
CA LEU A 47 -13.09 2.95 -24.66
C LEU A 47 -13.33 3.84 -23.45
N ILE A 48 -12.27 4.08 -22.68
CA ILE A 48 -12.29 5.01 -21.55
C ILE A 48 -11.04 5.90 -21.55
N TRP A 49 -11.23 7.21 -21.33
CA TRP A 49 -10.17 8.19 -21.05
C TRP A 49 -10.69 9.22 -20.07
N LEU A 50 -9.81 9.82 -19.26
CA LEU A 50 -10.20 10.63 -18.12
C LEU A 50 -10.02 12.13 -18.32
N ASP A 51 -9.17 12.55 -19.26
CA ASP A 51 -8.87 13.96 -19.47
C ASP A 51 -9.02 14.33 -20.94
N PRO A 52 -9.61 15.49 -21.26
CA PRO A 52 -9.73 15.95 -22.66
C PRO A 52 -8.39 16.12 -23.40
N SER A 53 -7.28 16.28 -22.67
CA SER A 53 -5.93 16.35 -23.24
C SER A 53 -5.35 14.99 -23.60
N ASP A 54 -5.93 13.89 -23.11
CA ASP A 54 -5.45 12.53 -23.38
C ASP A 54 -5.42 12.29 -24.90
N ASN A 55 -4.32 11.70 -25.37
CA ASN A 55 -4.17 11.31 -26.78
C ASN A 55 -4.27 9.80 -26.98
N VAL A 56 -4.57 9.08 -25.89
CA VAL A 56 -4.89 7.65 -25.88
C VAL A 56 -6.15 7.38 -25.06
N ALA A 57 -6.84 6.29 -25.38
CA ALA A 57 -7.90 5.71 -24.55
C ALA A 57 -7.55 4.28 -24.17
N VAL A 58 -8.07 3.80 -23.05
CA VAL A 58 -7.94 2.40 -22.61
C VAL A 58 -9.13 1.60 -23.13
N ALA A 59 -8.86 0.47 -23.77
CA ALA A 59 -9.87 -0.45 -24.24
C ALA A 59 -10.49 -1.21 -23.03
N THR A 60 -11.82 -1.16 -22.86
CA THR A 60 -12.53 -1.89 -21.81
C THR A 60 -12.85 -3.34 -22.19
N GLU A 61 -12.75 -3.64 -23.49
CA GLU A 61 -12.89 -4.97 -24.09
C GLU A 61 -11.85 -5.16 -25.21
N PRO A 62 -11.55 -6.38 -25.66
CA PRO A 62 -10.65 -6.60 -26.77
C PRO A 62 -11.18 -5.94 -28.05
N LEU A 63 -10.30 -5.18 -28.75
CA LEU A 63 -10.63 -4.55 -30.03
C LEU A 63 -9.98 -5.33 -31.15
N SER A 64 -10.75 -5.60 -32.20
CA SER A 64 -10.27 -6.32 -33.38
C SER A 64 -9.74 -5.35 -34.45
N ARG A 65 -8.74 -5.78 -35.20
CA ARG A 65 -8.26 -5.07 -36.36
C ARG A 65 -9.43 -4.76 -37.32
N ASP A 66 -9.38 -3.59 -37.93
CA ASP A 66 -10.39 -3.05 -38.84
C ASP A 66 -11.76 -2.73 -38.20
N GLN A 67 -11.94 -2.95 -36.92
CA GLN A 67 -13.12 -2.50 -36.15
C GLN A 67 -13.24 -0.98 -36.24
N ILE A 68 -14.45 -0.49 -36.43
CA ILE A 68 -14.76 0.95 -36.44
C ILE A 68 -15.40 1.31 -35.12
N ILE A 69 -14.84 2.27 -34.44
CA ILE A 69 -15.31 2.78 -33.14
C ILE A 69 -15.74 4.23 -33.33
N GLN A 70 -16.96 4.55 -32.91
CA GLN A 70 -17.44 5.93 -32.93
C GLN A 70 -16.95 6.70 -31.71
N ILE A 71 -16.20 7.77 -31.93
CA ILE A 71 -15.75 8.72 -30.90
C ILE A 71 -16.25 10.12 -31.23
N ALA A 72 -16.14 11.05 -30.30
CA ALA A 72 -16.63 12.43 -30.47
C ALA A 72 -16.02 13.19 -31.67
N GLY A 73 -14.92 12.68 -32.25
CA GLY A 73 -14.24 13.26 -33.42
C GLY A 73 -14.56 12.56 -34.75
N GLY A 74 -15.45 11.56 -34.77
CA GLY A 74 -15.81 10.76 -35.95
C GLY A 74 -15.43 9.27 -35.78
N ASP A 75 -15.41 8.56 -36.90
CA ASP A 75 -15.11 7.13 -36.94
C ASP A 75 -13.59 6.89 -36.76
N LEU A 76 -13.22 6.06 -35.76
CA LEU A 76 -11.84 5.64 -35.53
C LEU A 76 -11.69 4.16 -35.94
N LYS A 77 -10.82 3.90 -36.90
CA LYS A 77 -10.53 2.54 -37.35
C LYS A 77 -9.35 1.94 -36.57
N VAL A 78 -9.54 0.79 -35.97
CA VAL A 78 -8.51 0.05 -35.22
C VAL A 78 -7.48 -0.54 -36.20
N ALA A 79 -6.20 -0.26 -36.01
CA ALA A 79 -5.13 -0.65 -36.95
C ALA A 79 -4.61 -2.09 -36.73
N SER A 80 -4.70 -2.61 -35.51
CA SER A 80 -4.29 -3.96 -35.11
C SER A 80 -5.14 -4.44 -33.93
N ASP A 81 -5.13 -5.73 -33.64
CA ASP A 81 -5.79 -6.26 -32.43
C ASP A 81 -5.21 -5.61 -31.15
N ILE A 82 -6.08 -5.14 -30.28
CA ILE A 82 -5.72 -4.47 -29.02
C ILE A 82 -6.40 -5.21 -27.87
N PRO A 83 -5.65 -5.80 -26.92
CA PRO A 83 -6.23 -6.46 -25.76
C PRO A 83 -6.97 -5.48 -24.85
N ALA A 84 -7.93 -5.98 -24.08
CA ALA A 84 -8.55 -5.24 -23.00
C ALA A 84 -7.50 -4.73 -21.99
N GLY A 85 -7.68 -3.52 -21.47
CA GLY A 85 -6.72 -2.83 -20.60
C GLY A 85 -5.58 -2.12 -21.33
N HIS A 86 -5.41 -2.36 -22.63
CA HIS A 86 -4.37 -1.70 -23.43
C HIS A 86 -4.85 -0.37 -24.03
N LYS A 87 -3.89 0.41 -24.52
CA LYS A 87 -4.14 1.77 -25.04
C LYS A 87 -4.30 1.79 -26.55
N LEU A 88 -5.33 2.50 -27.02
CA LEU A 88 -5.60 2.87 -28.39
C LEU A 88 -5.30 4.35 -28.60
N ALA A 89 -4.57 4.72 -29.64
CA ALA A 89 -4.31 6.11 -29.98
C ALA A 89 -5.57 6.80 -30.52
N LEU A 90 -5.94 7.93 -29.93
CA LEU A 90 -7.08 8.77 -30.36
C LEU A 90 -6.68 9.75 -31.48
N ARG A 91 -5.41 10.17 -31.50
CA ARG A 91 -4.86 11.14 -32.44
C ARG A 91 -3.41 10.81 -32.80
N ARG A 92 -2.91 11.44 -33.84
CA ARG A 92 -1.51 11.28 -34.27
C ARG A 92 -0.57 11.85 -33.20
N VAL A 93 0.49 11.08 -32.87
CA VAL A 93 1.59 11.50 -32.00
C VAL A 93 2.90 11.21 -32.74
N ARG A 94 3.74 12.23 -32.95
CA ARG A 94 4.98 12.10 -33.68
C ARG A 94 6.08 11.51 -32.82
N SER A 95 7.10 10.93 -33.45
CA SER A 95 8.32 10.51 -32.74
C SER A 95 8.91 11.69 -31.94
N GLY A 96 9.24 11.46 -30.68
CA GLY A 96 9.74 12.47 -29.75
C GLY A 96 8.65 13.30 -29.03
N GLU A 97 7.38 13.20 -29.42
CA GLU A 97 6.26 13.80 -28.70
C GLU A 97 5.80 12.88 -27.56
N SER A 98 5.09 13.45 -26.56
CA SER A 98 4.59 12.71 -25.41
C SER A 98 3.26 12.02 -25.69
N VAL A 99 3.13 10.77 -25.23
CA VAL A 99 1.83 10.16 -24.98
C VAL A 99 1.28 10.73 -23.67
N VAL A 100 0.03 11.20 -23.72
CA VAL A 100 -0.68 11.80 -22.59
C VAL A 100 -1.82 10.87 -22.16
N LYS A 101 -1.84 10.50 -20.87
CA LYS A 101 -2.89 9.74 -20.19
C LYS A 101 -3.10 10.33 -18.80
N TYR A 102 -4.34 10.43 -18.35
CA TYR A 102 -4.69 11.11 -17.09
C TYR A 102 -4.34 12.62 -17.08
N GLY A 103 -4.31 13.27 -18.24
CA GLY A 103 -3.82 14.63 -18.38
C GLY A 103 -2.32 14.79 -18.13
N GLN A 104 -1.55 13.70 -18.09
CA GLN A 104 -0.11 13.69 -17.78
C GLN A 104 0.68 12.95 -18.86
N PRO A 105 1.92 13.39 -19.20
CA PRO A 105 2.80 12.63 -20.04
C PRO A 105 3.18 11.31 -19.38
N ILE A 106 3.04 10.19 -20.10
CA ILE A 106 3.40 8.85 -19.63
C ILE A 106 4.64 8.28 -20.34
N GLY A 107 5.25 9.02 -21.25
CA GLY A 107 6.46 8.64 -21.98
C GLY A 107 6.54 9.31 -23.33
N LEU A 108 7.68 9.10 -24.03
CA LEU A 108 7.94 9.62 -25.36
C LEU A 108 7.74 8.55 -26.43
N VAL A 109 7.15 8.97 -27.55
CA VAL A 109 6.95 8.13 -28.74
C VAL A 109 8.29 7.87 -29.42
N THR A 110 8.64 6.59 -29.62
CA THR A 110 9.85 6.18 -30.33
C THR A 110 9.62 6.12 -31.87
N ASN A 111 8.44 5.64 -32.27
CA ASN A 111 8.00 5.56 -33.67
C ASN A 111 6.63 6.23 -33.79
N GLU A 112 6.42 6.99 -34.86
CA GLU A 112 5.15 7.70 -35.09
C GLU A 112 3.93 6.80 -34.82
N ILE A 113 2.99 7.33 -34.05
CA ILE A 113 1.71 6.70 -33.72
C ILE A 113 0.60 7.41 -34.46
N ARG A 114 -0.29 6.65 -35.10
CA ARG A 114 -1.45 7.15 -35.82
C ARG A 114 -2.74 6.86 -35.08
N PRO A 115 -3.84 7.58 -35.33
CA PRO A 115 -5.13 7.25 -34.76
C PRO A 115 -5.51 5.79 -35.05
N GLY A 116 -5.92 5.06 -34.04
CA GLY A 116 -6.24 3.62 -34.13
C GLY A 116 -5.08 2.67 -33.87
N ASP A 117 -3.87 3.16 -33.69
CA ASP A 117 -2.71 2.31 -33.38
C ASP A 117 -2.72 1.85 -31.93
N HIS A 118 -2.20 0.65 -31.71
CA HIS A 118 -1.91 0.13 -30.37
C HIS A 118 -0.70 0.86 -29.77
N VAL A 119 -0.86 1.48 -28.60
CA VAL A 119 0.22 2.17 -27.89
C VAL A 119 0.75 1.29 -26.77
N HIS A 120 2.01 0.85 -26.92
CA HIS A 120 2.65 -0.05 -25.97
C HIS A 120 4.19 0.09 -26.02
N THR A 121 4.92 -0.77 -25.34
CA THR A 121 6.39 -0.74 -25.23
C THR A 121 7.15 -0.81 -26.57
N HIS A 122 6.50 -1.20 -27.68
CA HIS A 122 7.12 -1.21 -29.01
C HIS A 122 7.20 0.18 -29.66
N ASN A 123 6.46 1.16 -29.15
CA ASN A 123 6.43 2.53 -29.69
C ASN A 123 6.44 3.63 -28.61
N LEU A 124 6.61 3.27 -27.33
CA LEU A 124 6.68 4.18 -26.20
C LEU A 124 7.84 3.83 -25.27
N THR A 125 8.58 4.83 -24.81
CA THR A 125 9.66 4.71 -23.81
C THR A 125 9.45 5.68 -22.66
N ASP A 126 9.94 5.34 -21.46
CA ASP A 126 9.93 6.27 -20.34
C ASP A 126 10.87 7.45 -20.60
N HIS A 127 10.45 8.63 -20.16
CA HIS A 127 11.27 9.83 -20.20
C HIS A 127 10.81 10.78 -19.08
N HIS A 128 11.31 10.53 -17.89
CA HIS A 128 11.00 11.37 -16.74
C HIS A 128 12.25 11.99 -16.15
N VAL A 129 12.13 13.24 -15.74
CA VAL A 129 13.18 13.97 -15.01
C VAL A 129 12.55 14.50 -13.74
N VAL A 130 13.07 14.06 -12.59
CA VAL A 130 12.64 14.56 -11.28
C VAL A 130 12.93 16.06 -11.19
N SER A 131 11.94 16.84 -10.83
CA SER A 131 12.08 18.27 -10.60
C SER A 131 12.21 18.55 -9.10
N ASP A 132 13.19 19.35 -8.73
CA ASP A 132 13.41 19.87 -7.39
C ASP A 132 12.68 21.21 -7.13
N ASP A 133 11.82 21.64 -8.05
CA ASP A 133 11.05 22.86 -7.92
C ASP A 133 9.96 22.71 -6.84
N LEU A 134 10.17 23.39 -5.72
CA LEU A 134 9.23 23.45 -4.59
C LEU A 134 8.31 24.69 -4.62
N SER A 135 8.40 25.54 -5.63
CA SER A 135 7.63 26.80 -5.72
C SER A 135 6.13 26.59 -5.85
N GLY A 136 5.70 25.41 -6.32
CA GLY A 136 4.31 25.06 -6.53
C GLY A 136 3.62 24.37 -5.34
N ILE A 137 4.22 24.33 -4.15
CA ILE A 137 3.62 23.71 -2.96
C ILE A 137 2.39 24.51 -2.54
N ASN A 138 1.24 23.83 -2.52
CA ASN A 138 -0.05 24.39 -2.11
C ASN A 138 -0.90 23.27 -1.50
N PRO A 139 -0.68 22.94 -0.22
CA PRO A 139 -1.39 21.84 0.44
C PRO A 139 -2.90 22.17 0.50
N PRO A 140 -3.76 21.19 0.20
CA PRO A 140 -5.21 21.35 0.37
C PRO A 140 -5.55 21.58 1.85
N GLU A 141 -6.69 22.21 2.08
CA GLU A 141 -7.26 22.31 3.41
C GLU A 141 -7.57 20.91 3.98
N SER A 142 -7.52 20.81 5.30
CA SER A 142 -7.88 19.56 5.98
C SER A 142 -9.36 19.23 5.68
N PRO A 143 -9.69 17.96 5.41
CA PRO A 143 -11.06 17.58 5.12
C PRO A 143 -11.97 17.82 6.33
N SER A 144 -13.26 18.05 6.05
CA SER A 144 -14.26 18.13 7.11
C SER A 144 -14.27 16.84 7.93
N LYS A 145 -14.17 16.97 9.26
CA LYS A 145 -14.13 15.83 10.16
C LYS A 145 -15.42 15.01 10.06
N ILE A 146 -15.29 13.71 9.93
CA ILE A 146 -16.37 12.74 10.04
C ILE A 146 -16.14 11.85 11.26
N THR A 147 -17.22 11.43 11.92
CA THR A 147 -17.13 10.50 13.06
C THR A 147 -17.65 9.14 12.64
N ARG A 148 -16.81 8.13 12.77
CA ARG A 148 -17.12 6.71 12.56
C ARG A 148 -16.48 5.91 13.67
N GLN A 149 -17.02 4.73 13.93
CA GLN A 149 -16.51 3.79 14.92
C GLN A 149 -16.33 2.41 14.32
N PHE A 150 -15.50 1.62 14.97
CA PHE A 150 -15.33 0.19 14.75
C PHE A 150 -15.15 -0.51 16.10
N ASP A 151 -15.38 -1.82 16.17
CA ASP A 151 -15.15 -2.61 17.37
C ASP A 151 -13.71 -3.12 17.38
N GLY A 152 -12.85 -2.51 18.20
CA GLY A 152 -11.42 -2.76 18.29
C GLY A 152 -10.95 -3.25 19.64
N PHE A 153 -9.70 -3.68 19.72
CA PHE A 153 -9.03 -4.10 20.95
C PHE A 153 -8.25 -2.93 21.54
N HIS A 154 -8.75 -2.35 22.62
CA HIS A 154 -8.08 -1.25 23.33
C HIS A 154 -6.82 -1.75 24.05
N ARG A 155 -5.70 -1.06 23.84
CA ARG A 155 -4.44 -1.35 24.50
C ARG A 155 -4.18 -0.33 25.61
N PRO A 156 -3.50 -0.71 26.70
CA PRO A 156 -3.24 0.20 27.83
C PRO A 156 -2.43 1.45 27.47
N ASP A 157 -1.69 1.42 26.37
CA ASP A 157 -0.95 2.57 25.85
C ASP A 157 -1.78 3.51 24.95
N GLY A 158 -3.09 3.28 24.85
CA GLY A 158 -4.06 4.09 24.11
C GLY A 158 -4.20 3.72 22.63
N ARG A 159 -3.42 2.77 22.11
CA ARG A 159 -3.59 2.27 20.75
C ARG A 159 -4.77 1.31 20.67
N VAL A 160 -5.32 1.13 19.46
CA VAL A 160 -6.43 0.21 19.23
C VAL A 160 -6.07 -0.75 18.09
N GLY A 161 -6.20 -2.04 18.34
CA GLY A 161 -6.00 -3.09 17.34
C GLY A 161 -7.30 -3.46 16.62
N THR A 162 -7.19 -3.82 15.35
CA THR A 162 -8.26 -4.43 14.56
C THR A 162 -8.27 -5.96 14.69
N ARG A 163 -7.20 -6.50 15.27
CA ARG A 163 -6.98 -7.93 15.58
C ARG A 163 -6.29 -8.06 16.94
N ASN A 164 -6.25 -9.31 17.44
CA ASN A 164 -5.63 -9.67 18.71
C ASN A 164 -4.79 -10.93 18.56
N TYR A 165 -3.66 -10.84 17.85
CA TYR A 165 -2.72 -11.93 17.66
C TYR A 165 -1.72 -12.05 18.82
N VAL A 166 -1.10 -13.23 18.95
CA VAL A 166 0.12 -13.43 19.74
C VAL A 166 1.28 -13.74 18.81
N ALA A 167 2.39 -13.00 18.94
CA ALA A 167 3.55 -13.13 18.08
C ALA A 167 4.68 -13.91 18.75
N ILE A 168 5.38 -14.76 17.97
CA ILE A 168 6.69 -15.30 18.35
C ILE A 168 7.73 -14.67 17.43
N VAL A 169 8.61 -13.84 17.98
CA VAL A 169 9.62 -13.10 17.23
C VAL A 169 10.97 -13.82 17.29
N SER A 170 11.48 -14.20 16.14
CA SER A 170 12.85 -14.71 15.96
C SER A 170 13.81 -13.53 15.81
N THR A 171 14.87 -13.49 16.61
CA THR A 171 15.92 -12.44 16.50
C THR A 171 16.95 -12.77 15.43
N VAL A 172 17.01 -14.02 14.99
CA VAL A 172 17.99 -14.52 14.02
C VAL A 172 17.45 -15.72 13.25
N ASN A 173 17.90 -15.92 12.03
CA ASN A 173 17.49 -17.06 11.21
C ASN A 173 17.62 -18.42 11.93
N CYS A 174 18.62 -18.59 12.77
CA CYS A 174 18.86 -19.84 13.51
C CYS A 174 17.71 -20.25 14.44
N SER A 175 16.92 -19.29 14.96
CA SER A 175 15.76 -19.56 15.81
C SER A 175 14.45 -19.67 15.02
N ALA A 176 14.43 -19.39 13.72
CA ALA A 176 13.21 -19.36 12.90
C ALA A 176 12.44 -20.69 12.92
N THR A 177 13.12 -21.81 12.71
CA THR A 177 12.48 -23.15 12.75
C THR A 177 11.90 -23.46 14.13
N VAL A 178 12.53 -23.00 15.21
CA VAL A 178 11.99 -23.18 16.58
C VAL A 178 10.67 -22.41 16.70
N CYS A 179 10.62 -21.16 16.26
CA CYS A 179 9.40 -20.34 16.27
C CYS A 179 8.26 -21.04 15.50
N HIS A 180 8.51 -21.51 14.28
CA HIS A 180 7.50 -22.24 13.48
C HIS A 180 7.05 -23.54 14.15
N LYS A 181 7.95 -24.32 14.77
CA LYS A 181 7.59 -25.54 15.49
C LYS A 181 6.74 -25.28 16.71
N VAL A 182 6.94 -24.15 17.38
CA VAL A 182 6.08 -23.74 18.51
C VAL A 182 4.71 -23.31 17.99
N VAL A 183 4.63 -22.43 17.00
CA VAL A 183 3.35 -22.00 16.39
C VAL A 183 2.51 -23.19 15.93
N ALA A 184 3.12 -24.19 15.29
CA ALA A 184 2.43 -25.38 14.79
C ALA A 184 1.75 -26.23 15.90
N ARG A 185 2.09 -26.01 17.18
CA ARG A 185 1.43 -26.67 18.32
C ARG A 185 0.12 -25.99 18.72
N PHE A 186 -0.08 -24.74 18.30
CA PHE A 186 -1.28 -23.95 18.60
C PHE A 186 -2.25 -24.01 17.42
N ASN A 187 -2.69 -25.24 17.11
CA ASN A 187 -3.68 -25.49 16.07
C ASN A 187 -5.07 -24.98 16.45
N SER A 188 -6.03 -25.03 15.54
CA SER A 188 -7.38 -24.53 15.73
C SER A 188 -8.12 -25.14 16.93
N GLU A 189 -7.87 -26.41 17.25
CA GLU A 189 -8.45 -27.10 18.41
C GLU A 189 -7.90 -26.53 19.71
N ARG A 190 -6.58 -26.39 19.84
CA ARG A 190 -5.94 -25.82 21.03
C ARG A 190 -6.32 -24.33 21.24
N MET A 191 -6.45 -23.58 20.14
CA MET A 191 -6.81 -22.15 20.19
C MET A 191 -8.24 -21.89 20.68
N GLN A 192 -9.15 -22.87 20.72
CA GLN A 192 -10.48 -22.72 21.31
C GLN A 192 -10.45 -22.32 22.79
N ARG A 193 -9.33 -22.52 23.49
CA ARG A 193 -9.14 -22.09 24.87
C ARG A 193 -9.03 -20.56 25.01
N TRP A 194 -8.72 -19.84 23.92
CA TRP A 194 -8.49 -18.40 23.89
C TRP A 194 -9.34 -17.73 22.81
N PRO A 195 -10.67 -17.64 23.02
CA PRO A 195 -11.61 -17.19 22.00
C PRO A 195 -11.43 -15.72 21.57
N ASN A 196 -10.81 -14.88 22.40
CA ASN A 196 -10.54 -13.47 22.06
C ASN A 196 -9.19 -13.28 21.35
N VAL A 197 -8.45 -14.36 21.04
CA VAL A 197 -7.18 -14.31 20.32
C VAL A 197 -7.37 -14.83 18.91
N ASP A 198 -7.03 -14.02 17.90
CA ASP A 198 -7.19 -14.36 16.49
C ASP A 198 -6.22 -15.46 16.01
N GLY A 199 -5.11 -15.69 16.72
CA GLY A 199 -4.16 -16.74 16.43
C GLY A 199 -2.76 -16.46 16.94
N VAL A 200 -1.88 -17.44 16.73
CA VAL A 200 -0.44 -17.34 17.00
C VAL A 200 0.31 -17.35 15.68
N PHE A 201 1.29 -16.46 15.50
CA PHE A 201 2.10 -16.43 14.29
C PHE A 201 3.58 -16.19 14.59
N ALA A 202 4.44 -16.64 13.66
CA ALA A 202 5.88 -16.47 13.78
C ALA A 202 6.37 -15.30 12.92
N VAL A 203 7.14 -14.41 13.53
CA VAL A 203 7.89 -13.34 12.86
C VAL A 203 9.31 -13.84 12.65
N THR A 204 9.62 -14.34 11.44
CA THR A 204 10.90 -14.95 11.12
C THR A 204 11.54 -14.33 9.89
N HIS A 205 12.87 -14.29 9.86
CA HIS A 205 13.64 -13.71 8.77
C HIS A 205 14.96 -14.48 8.55
N THR A 206 15.68 -14.14 7.49
CA THR A 206 16.90 -14.85 7.04
C THR A 206 18.20 -14.20 7.49
N THR A 207 18.16 -13.20 8.37
CA THR A 207 19.32 -12.41 8.83
C THR A 207 19.47 -12.47 10.36
N GLY A 208 20.03 -11.42 10.98
CA GLY A 208 20.24 -11.32 12.43
C GLY A 208 21.70 -11.53 12.84
N CYS A 209 22.48 -12.28 12.04
CA CYS A 209 23.93 -12.42 12.10
C CYS A 209 24.59 -11.73 10.91
N ALA A 210 25.93 -11.61 10.94
CA ALA A 210 26.74 -11.06 9.85
C ALA A 210 26.26 -9.67 9.39
N LEU A 211 25.88 -8.85 10.35
CA LEU A 211 25.47 -7.47 10.19
C LEU A 211 26.51 -6.55 10.86
N GLU A 212 26.74 -5.38 10.30
CA GLU A 212 27.45 -4.33 11.01
C GLU A 212 26.63 -3.93 12.25
N TYR A 213 27.26 -4.01 13.45
CA TYR A 213 26.56 -3.66 14.69
C TYR A 213 26.12 -2.19 14.66
N ASN A 214 24.82 -1.98 14.85
CA ASN A 214 24.16 -0.68 14.77
C ASN A 214 24.30 0.04 13.41
N GLY A 215 24.75 -0.65 12.37
CA GLY A 215 24.70 -0.16 10.99
C GLY A 215 23.25 -0.10 10.45
N LEU A 216 23.06 0.55 9.30
CA LEU A 216 21.73 0.80 8.72
C LEU A 216 20.86 -0.48 8.63
N LYS A 217 21.42 -1.58 8.10
CA LYS A 217 20.73 -2.86 7.96
C LYS A 217 20.28 -3.43 9.31
N HIS A 218 21.14 -3.30 10.34
CA HIS A 218 20.82 -3.77 11.69
C HIS A 218 19.73 -2.92 12.35
N GLN A 219 19.81 -1.60 12.22
CA GLN A 219 18.80 -0.67 12.72
C GLN A 219 17.44 -0.91 12.06
N MET A 220 17.40 -1.09 10.75
CA MET A 220 16.17 -1.39 10.01
C MET A 220 15.53 -2.71 10.47
N LEU A 221 16.32 -3.78 10.59
CA LEU A 221 15.83 -5.06 11.09
C LEU A 221 15.28 -4.92 12.51
N GLY A 222 16.04 -4.29 13.41
CA GLY A 222 15.62 -4.06 14.79
C GLY A 222 14.32 -3.25 14.89
N ARG A 223 14.18 -2.21 14.06
CA ARG A 223 12.99 -1.38 13.96
C ARG A 223 11.77 -2.19 13.54
N VAL A 224 11.90 -3.01 12.50
CA VAL A 224 10.81 -3.86 11.97
C VAL A 224 10.40 -4.91 13.00
N LEU A 225 11.34 -5.64 13.61
CA LEU A 225 11.02 -6.65 14.63
C LEU A 225 10.33 -6.02 15.86
N ALA A 226 10.80 -4.86 16.30
CA ALA A 226 10.18 -4.13 17.41
C ALA A 226 8.78 -3.60 17.03
N GLY A 227 8.61 -3.11 15.81
CA GLY A 227 7.32 -2.66 15.30
C GLY A 227 6.27 -3.78 15.32
N TYR A 228 6.61 -4.98 14.89
CA TYR A 228 5.73 -6.14 14.96
C TYR A 228 5.45 -6.59 16.40
N ALA A 229 6.49 -6.66 17.24
CA ALA A 229 6.33 -7.07 18.64
C ALA A 229 5.42 -6.13 19.45
N LYS A 230 5.42 -4.84 19.11
CA LYS A 230 4.62 -3.79 19.78
C LYS A 230 3.38 -3.38 18.97
N HIS A 231 3.04 -4.10 17.90
CA HIS A 231 1.94 -3.72 17.02
C HIS A 231 0.61 -3.72 17.77
N SER A 232 -0.30 -2.78 17.44
CA SER A 232 -1.62 -2.69 18.10
C SER A 232 -2.48 -3.96 17.92
N ASN A 233 -2.27 -4.71 16.82
CA ASN A 233 -2.93 -5.99 16.55
C ASN A 233 -2.26 -7.19 17.27
N VAL A 234 -1.21 -6.95 18.08
CA VAL A 234 -0.51 -7.97 18.88
C VAL A 234 -0.83 -7.76 20.35
N GLY A 235 -1.59 -8.69 20.94
CA GLY A 235 -1.95 -8.70 22.35
C GLY A 235 -0.88 -9.26 23.26
N GLY A 236 0.14 -9.94 22.70
CA GLY A 236 1.28 -10.46 23.44
C GLY A 236 2.36 -11.01 22.54
N CYS A 237 3.57 -11.11 23.06
CA CYS A 237 4.75 -11.51 22.29
C CYS A 237 5.68 -12.42 23.12
N LEU A 238 6.38 -13.36 22.43
CA LEU A 238 7.51 -14.14 22.92
C LEU A 238 8.70 -13.91 22.00
N ILE A 239 9.89 -13.66 22.53
CA ILE A 239 11.12 -13.50 21.73
C ILE A 239 11.99 -14.74 21.89
N VAL A 240 12.52 -15.26 20.75
CA VAL A 240 13.42 -16.41 20.72
C VAL A 240 14.66 -16.06 19.93
N GLY A 241 15.83 -16.11 20.58
CA GLY A 241 17.15 -15.93 20.00
C GLY A 241 17.99 -17.20 20.07
N LEU A 242 19.11 -17.22 19.35
CA LEU A 242 20.13 -18.26 19.46
C LEU A 242 21.09 -17.99 20.63
N GLY A 243 21.68 -16.76 20.69
CA GLY A 243 22.62 -16.32 21.72
C GLY A 243 23.92 -15.74 21.20
N CYS A 244 24.20 -15.79 19.89
CA CYS A 244 25.41 -15.23 19.28
C CYS A 244 25.13 -14.28 18.08
N GLU A 245 23.87 -13.93 17.88
CA GLU A 245 23.46 -12.96 16.87
C GLU A 245 23.80 -11.51 17.25
N GLN A 246 23.79 -10.62 16.25
CA GLN A 246 23.91 -9.16 16.48
C GLN A 246 22.55 -8.60 16.99
N THR A 247 21.43 -9.06 16.45
CA THR A 247 20.09 -8.58 16.79
C THR A 247 19.56 -9.29 18.04
N THR A 248 20.29 -9.19 19.15
CA THR A 248 19.88 -9.82 20.41
C THR A 248 18.62 -9.19 20.99
N ALA A 249 17.92 -9.93 21.86
CA ALA A 249 16.84 -9.37 22.67
C ALA A 249 17.28 -8.14 23.47
N GLY A 250 18.54 -8.13 23.94
CA GLY A 250 19.15 -6.97 24.62
C GLY A 250 19.29 -5.77 23.69
N TYR A 251 19.72 -5.96 22.44
CA TYR A 251 19.78 -4.89 21.44
C TYR A 251 18.40 -4.29 21.17
N LEU A 252 17.38 -5.15 20.95
CA LEU A 252 16.00 -4.72 20.71
C LEU A 252 15.45 -3.94 21.90
N SER A 253 15.78 -4.36 23.12
CA SER A 253 15.40 -3.64 24.34
C SER A 253 16.05 -2.27 24.44
N GLN A 254 17.34 -2.19 24.22
CA GLN A 254 18.12 -0.98 24.41
C GLN A 254 17.82 0.09 23.34
N HIS A 255 17.69 -0.32 22.06
CA HIS A 255 17.59 0.59 20.93
C HIS A 255 16.18 0.77 20.39
N HIS A 256 15.26 -0.20 20.63
CA HIS A 256 13.92 -0.18 20.07
C HIS A 256 12.79 -0.31 21.09
N GLY A 257 13.12 -0.25 22.39
CA GLY A 257 12.13 -0.19 23.47
C GLY A 257 11.15 -1.37 23.49
N ILE A 258 11.60 -2.58 23.11
CA ILE A 258 10.73 -3.76 22.99
C ILE A 258 10.27 -4.30 24.37
N VAL A 259 10.91 -3.88 25.46
CA VAL A 259 10.68 -4.41 26.82
C VAL A 259 9.41 -3.89 27.47
N SER A 260 8.76 -2.87 26.94
CA SER A 260 7.57 -2.27 27.55
C SER A 260 6.28 -2.70 26.86
N LEU A 261 5.80 -3.91 27.15
CA LEU A 261 4.38 -4.23 27.01
C LEU A 261 3.65 -3.87 28.33
N TYR A 262 2.40 -3.48 28.19
CA TYR A 262 1.54 -3.19 29.34
C TYR A 262 0.58 -4.35 29.58
N ALA A 263 0.29 -4.64 30.84
CA ALA A 263 -0.78 -5.56 31.20
C ALA A 263 -2.16 -4.89 30.96
N PRO A 264 -3.25 -5.66 30.84
CA PRO A 264 -4.60 -5.13 30.64
C PRO A 264 -5.07 -4.16 31.73
N ASP A 265 -4.53 -4.28 32.95
CA ASP A 265 -4.79 -3.38 34.07
C ASP A 265 -4.01 -2.05 34.00
N GLY A 266 -3.29 -1.81 32.91
CA GLY A 266 -2.46 -0.63 32.68
C GLY A 266 -1.10 -0.67 33.38
N LYS A 267 -0.76 -1.74 34.10
CA LYS A 267 0.55 -1.91 34.71
C LYS A 267 1.61 -2.11 33.66
N GLN A 268 2.62 -1.26 33.64
CA GLN A 268 3.78 -1.48 32.79
C GLN A 268 4.52 -2.73 33.26
N LEU A 269 4.70 -3.69 32.34
CA LEU A 269 5.43 -4.91 32.63
C LEU A 269 6.93 -4.57 32.73
N THR A 270 7.49 -4.83 33.91
CA THR A 270 8.94 -4.74 34.16
C THR A 270 9.65 -5.90 33.45
N ARG A 271 10.99 -5.92 33.52
CA ARG A 271 11.79 -7.00 32.92
C ARG A 271 11.39 -8.40 33.45
N ASP A 272 10.90 -8.50 34.68
CA ASP A 272 10.48 -9.75 35.30
C ASP A 272 9.04 -10.14 34.88
N ASP A 273 8.20 -9.13 34.55
CA ASP A 273 6.81 -9.30 34.05
C ASP A 273 6.70 -9.06 32.54
N GLY A 274 7.82 -8.75 31.85
CA GLY A 274 7.87 -8.26 30.47
C GLY A 274 7.64 -9.32 29.41
N ILE A 275 8.05 -9.01 28.18
CA ILE A 275 8.04 -9.98 27.07
C ILE A 275 8.95 -11.14 27.48
N PRO A 276 8.46 -12.39 27.53
CA PRO A 276 9.29 -13.56 27.74
C PRO A 276 10.36 -13.64 26.65
N MET A 277 11.61 -13.92 27.03
CA MET A 277 12.74 -14.00 26.13
C MET A 277 13.49 -15.32 26.39
N LEU A 278 13.70 -16.10 25.33
CA LEU A 278 14.44 -17.35 25.39
C LEU A 278 15.68 -17.27 24.52
N THR A 279 16.80 -17.75 25.04
CA THR A 279 18.06 -17.88 24.31
C THR A 279 18.41 -19.36 24.20
N MET A 280 18.34 -19.93 22.99
CA MET A 280 18.47 -21.38 22.77
C MET A 280 19.73 -21.99 23.37
N GLN A 281 20.86 -21.27 23.31
CA GLN A 281 22.14 -21.72 23.89
C GLN A 281 22.06 -21.81 25.42
N SER A 282 21.34 -20.90 26.07
CA SER A 282 21.16 -20.88 27.53
C SER A 282 20.11 -21.90 28.00
N GLU A 283 19.12 -22.19 27.15
CA GLU A 283 18.03 -23.12 27.48
C GLU A 283 18.42 -24.61 27.29
N GLY A 284 19.64 -24.90 26.86
CA GLY A 284 20.10 -26.27 26.64
C GLY A 284 19.71 -26.87 25.28
N GLY A 285 19.39 -26.01 24.30
CA GLY A 285 19.20 -26.40 22.89
C GLY A 285 17.73 -26.47 22.46
N THR A 286 17.52 -26.91 21.23
CA THR A 286 16.27 -26.78 20.48
C THR A 286 15.05 -27.38 21.21
N ARG A 287 15.13 -28.63 21.69
CA ARG A 287 13.98 -29.31 22.31
C ARG A 287 13.53 -28.61 23.58
N GLN A 288 14.46 -28.29 24.47
CA GLN A 288 14.16 -27.62 25.73
C GLN A 288 13.60 -26.21 25.50
N THR A 289 14.14 -25.49 24.49
CA THR A 289 13.60 -24.18 24.09
C THR A 289 12.16 -24.29 23.59
N ILE A 290 11.83 -25.30 22.76
CA ILE A 290 10.47 -25.49 22.25
C ILE A 290 9.49 -25.81 23.41
N GLU A 291 9.88 -26.70 24.36
CA GLU A 291 9.04 -27.05 25.50
C GLU A 291 8.78 -25.85 26.42
N LYS A 292 9.82 -25.07 26.68
CA LYS A 292 9.71 -23.86 27.50
C LYS A 292 8.94 -22.73 26.80
N ALA A 293 9.15 -22.55 25.50
CA ALA A 293 8.41 -21.60 24.68
C ALA A 293 6.91 -21.91 24.64
N ASP A 294 6.55 -23.19 24.53
CA ASP A 294 5.17 -23.67 24.55
C ASP A 294 4.46 -23.27 25.86
N ALA A 295 5.10 -23.54 27.02
CA ALA A 295 4.55 -23.19 28.33
C ALA A 295 4.46 -21.67 28.56
N LEU A 296 5.47 -20.89 28.11
CA LEU A 296 5.44 -19.43 28.23
C LEU A 296 4.39 -18.81 27.31
N LEU A 297 4.18 -19.38 26.14
CA LEU A 297 3.21 -18.88 25.19
C LEU A 297 1.77 -19.06 25.67
N GLU A 298 1.45 -20.15 26.42
CA GLU A 298 0.15 -20.27 27.09
C GLU A 298 -0.10 -19.10 28.07
N GLN A 299 0.91 -18.71 28.84
CA GLN A 299 0.79 -17.58 29.76
C GLN A 299 0.58 -16.24 29.03
N VAL A 300 1.24 -16.08 27.86
CA VAL A 300 1.04 -14.91 26.99
C VAL A 300 -0.37 -14.90 26.42
N LEU A 301 -0.87 -16.06 25.98
CA LEU A 301 -2.22 -16.23 25.46
C LEU A 301 -3.29 -15.97 26.53
N ASP A 302 -3.09 -16.44 27.78
CA ASP A 302 -4.01 -16.18 28.88
C ASP A 302 -4.16 -14.68 29.16
N ARG A 303 -3.07 -13.93 29.04
CA ARG A 303 -3.11 -12.45 29.16
C ARG A 303 -3.75 -11.78 27.95
N ALA A 304 -3.37 -12.19 26.73
CA ALA A 304 -3.93 -11.63 25.50
C ALA A 304 -5.44 -11.88 25.38
N ASN A 305 -5.94 -13.00 25.90
CA ASN A 305 -7.36 -13.37 25.88
C ASN A 305 -8.24 -12.48 26.77
N GLN A 306 -7.65 -11.68 27.65
CA GLN A 306 -8.40 -10.73 28.49
C GLN A 306 -8.83 -9.47 27.72
N PHE A 307 -8.24 -9.20 26.55
CA PHE A 307 -8.69 -8.12 25.69
C PHE A 307 -9.94 -8.54 24.94
N GLU A 308 -10.95 -7.71 25.00
CA GLU A 308 -12.22 -7.87 24.24
C GLU A 308 -12.39 -6.73 23.25
N ARG A 309 -13.27 -6.92 22.25
CA ARG A 309 -13.62 -5.88 21.32
C ARG A 309 -14.58 -4.88 21.97
N GLU A 310 -14.24 -3.60 21.84
CA GLU A 310 -15.05 -2.50 22.31
C GLU A 310 -15.12 -1.39 21.25
N PRO A 311 -16.17 -0.54 21.25
CA PRO A 311 -16.27 0.57 20.33
C PRO A 311 -15.07 1.51 20.43
N ALA A 312 -14.48 1.82 19.29
CA ALA A 312 -13.34 2.71 19.14
C ALA A 312 -13.56 3.70 18.00
N ASP A 313 -13.02 4.91 18.13
CA ASP A 313 -13.07 5.93 17.08
C ASP A 313 -12.19 5.52 15.90
N ALA A 314 -12.69 5.71 14.67
CA ALA A 314 -11.97 5.38 13.44
C ALA A 314 -10.68 6.19 13.24
N SER A 315 -10.44 7.23 14.03
CA SER A 315 -9.15 7.91 14.10
C SER A 315 -8.00 7.02 14.57
N ASN A 316 -8.30 5.86 15.17
CA ASN A 316 -7.31 4.84 15.53
C ASN A 316 -6.91 3.91 14.36
N LEU A 317 -7.55 4.07 13.20
CA LEU A 317 -7.16 3.30 12.02
C LEU A 317 -5.93 3.91 11.36
N SER A 318 -4.99 3.03 10.99
CA SER A 318 -3.83 3.31 10.16
C SER A 318 -3.91 2.37 8.95
N LEU A 319 -4.32 2.94 7.82
CA LEU A 319 -4.56 2.22 6.56
C LEU A 319 -3.29 2.19 5.72
N ALA A 320 -2.73 1.01 5.48
CA ALA A 320 -1.73 0.81 4.44
C ALA A 320 -2.41 0.59 3.09
N VAL A 321 -2.00 1.36 2.07
CA VAL A 321 -2.44 1.14 0.70
C VAL A 321 -1.30 0.52 -0.13
N GLU A 322 -1.62 -0.47 -0.96
CA GLU A 322 -0.65 -1.26 -1.74
C GLU A 322 -1.22 -1.61 -3.11
N CYS A 323 -0.36 -1.87 -4.12
CA CYS A 323 -0.81 -2.40 -5.38
C CYS A 323 0.19 -3.42 -5.96
N GLY A 324 -0.26 -4.67 -6.11
CA GLY A 324 0.52 -5.74 -6.71
C GLY A 324 -0.20 -6.40 -7.89
N GLY A 325 0.57 -6.81 -8.92
CA GLY A 325 -0.02 -7.32 -10.15
C GLY A 325 -0.88 -6.29 -10.88
N SER A 326 -0.45 -5.02 -10.92
CA SER A 326 -1.18 -3.91 -11.54
C SER A 326 -1.36 -4.10 -13.05
N ASP A 327 -2.45 -3.56 -13.59
CA ASP A 327 -2.85 -3.57 -15.02
C ASP A 327 -3.24 -2.17 -15.51
N GLY A 328 -3.68 -2.06 -16.76
CA GLY A 328 -4.13 -0.81 -17.37
C GLY A 328 -5.36 -0.18 -16.71
N TYR A 329 -6.13 -0.95 -15.93
CA TYR A 329 -7.31 -0.48 -15.20
C TYR A 329 -6.98 0.01 -13.79
N SER A 330 -5.84 -0.36 -13.22
CA SER A 330 -5.50 -0.04 -11.82
C SER A 330 -5.67 1.44 -11.48
N GLY A 331 -5.19 2.34 -12.35
CA GLY A 331 -5.34 3.79 -12.17
C GLY A 331 -6.70 4.36 -12.58
N LEU A 332 -7.61 3.54 -13.13
CA LEU A 332 -8.96 3.96 -13.53
C LEU A 332 -10.03 3.54 -12.52
N THR A 333 -9.80 2.46 -11.77
CA THR A 333 -10.80 1.81 -10.93
C THR A 333 -10.33 1.66 -9.47
N ALA A 334 -9.61 0.57 -9.16
CA ALA A 334 -9.31 0.18 -7.78
C ALA A 334 -8.43 1.20 -7.05
N ASN A 335 -7.39 1.75 -7.68
CA ASN A 335 -6.53 2.70 -6.99
C ASN A 335 -7.24 4.02 -6.64
N PRO A 336 -8.01 4.67 -7.54
CA PRO A 336 -8.82 5.83 -7.17
C PRO A 336 -9.88 5.51 -6.12
N ALA A 337 -10.54 4.33 -6.17
CA ALA A 337 -11.50 3.93 -5.15
C ALA A 337 -10.86 3.78 -3.76
N VAL A 338 -9.65 3.21 -3.68
CA VAL A 338 -8.84 3.20 -2.45
C VAL A 338 -8.45 4.61 -2.04
N GLY A 339 -8.20 5.52 -2.98
CA GLY A 339 -7.96 6.94 -2.71
C GLY A 339 -9.13 7.60 -1.98
N VAL A 340 -10.37 7.26 -2.34
CA VAL A 340 -11.56 7.72 -1.59
C VAL A 340 -11.54 7.19 -0.16
N VAL A 341 -11.18 5.90 0.04
CA VAL A 341 -11.05 5.33 1.39
C VAL A 341 -9.95 6.05 2.18
N SER A 342 -8.80 6.34 1.55
CA SER A 342 -7.72 7.13 2.18
C SER A 342 -8.24 8.48 2.68
N ASP A 343 -8.99 9.20 1.85
CA ASP A 343 -9.59 10.49 2.24
C ASP A 343 -10.60 10.35 3.39
N ARG A 344 -11.41 9.27 3.43
CA ARG A 344 -12.34 8.99 4.54
C ARG A 344 -11.61 8.69 5.85
N ILE A 345 -10.53 7.88 5.80
CA ILE A 345 -9.69 7.59 6.99
C ILE A 345 -9.07 8.88 7.52
N VAL A 346 -8.51 9.73 6.65
CA VAL A 346 -7.95 11.04 7.04
C VAL A 346 -9.03 11.95 7.61
N ALA A 347 -10.22 11.99 7.02
CA ALA A 347 -11.36 12.75 7.54
C ALA A 347 -11.83 12.26 8.91
N CYS A 348 -11.67 10.98 9.23
CA CYS A 348 -11.87 10.44 10.58
C CYS A 348 -10.76 10.85 11.57
N GLY A 349 -9.66 11.45 11.12
CA GLY A 349 -8.47 11.73 11.92
C GLY A 349 -7.51 10.55 12.03
N GLY A 350 -7.65 9.53 11.19
CA GLY A 350 -6.74 8.40 11.07
C GLY A 350 -5.52 8.71 10.20
N THR A 351 -4.72 7.66 9.93
CA THR A 351 -3.54 7.73 9.06
C THR A 351 -3.77 6.88 7.82
N SER A 352 -3.43 7.39 6.65
CA SER A 352 -3.30 6.61 5.41
C SER A 352 -1.85 6.64 4.96
N VAL A 353 -1.25 5.49 4.72
CA VAL A 353 0.16 5.38 4.31
C VAL A 353 0.30 4.76 2.93
N ILE A 354 0.89 5.54 2.02
CA ILE A 354 1.40 5.06 0.74
C ILE A 354 2.90 4.81 0.85
N SER A 355 3.42 3.86 0.10
CA SER A 355 4.83 3.47 0.09
C SER A 355 5.28 3.13 -1.33
N GLU A 356 6.25 2.19 -1.49
CA GLU A 356 6.78 1.83 -2.79
C GLU A 356 7.43 3.03 -3.48
N THR A 357 8.44 3.63 -2.83
CA THR A 357 9.08 4.91 -3.27
C THR A 357 9.51 4.86 -4.74
N THR A 358 9.97 3.70 -5.21
CA THR A 358 10.32 3.48 -6.62
C THR A 358 9.13 3.59 -7.57
N GLU A 359 7.89 3.44 -7.08
CA GLU A 359 6.64 3.56 -7.82
C GLU A 359 5.96 4.93 -7.61
N LEU A 360 6.63 5.85 -6.94
CA LEU A 360 6.27 7.27 -6.89
C LEU A 360 7.05 8.09 -7.93
N TYR A 361 8.19 7.56 -8.42
CA TYR A 361 8.99 8.15 -9.49
C TYR A 361 8.16 8.34 -10.76
N GLY A 362 8.16 9.55 -11.30
CA GLY A 362 7.34 9.94 -12.45
C GLY A 362 6.00 10.61 -12.06
N ALA A 363 5.56 10.43 -10.81
CA ALA A 363 4.35 11.04 -10.27
C ALA A 363 4.59 11.82 -8.95
N GLU A 364 5.84 11.91 -8.49
CA GLU A 364 6.23 12.60 -7.25
C GLU A 364 5.75 14.05 -7.19
N HIS A 365 5.70 14.73 -8.31
CA HIS A 365 5.27 16.12 -8.41
C HIS A 365 3.81 16.32 -7.90
N LEU A 366 2.95 15.30 -7.96
CA LEU A 366 1.59 15.33 -7.44
C LEU A 366 1.57 15.33 -5.91
N LEU A 367 2.50 14.61 -5.27
CA LEU A 367 2.67 14.59 -3.81
C LEU A 367 3.42 15.84 -3.32
N VAL A 368 4.47 16.27 -4.02
CA VAL A 368 5.24 17.50 -3.72
C VAL A 368 4.31 18.70 -3.68
N ARG A 369 3.46 18.90 -4.68
CA ARG A 369 2.54 20.04 -4.72
C ARG A 369 1.58 20.12 -3.54
N ARG A 370 1.18 18.99 -2.97
CA ARG A 370 0.27 18.93 -1.82
C ARG A 370 0.97 18.61 -0.50
N SER A 371 2.30 18.68 -0.45
CA SER A 371 3.05 18.51 0.79
C SER A 371 2.72 19.63 1.79
N ARG A 372 2.63 19.27 3.08
CA ARG A 372 2.32 20.21 4.16
C ARG A 372 3.37 21.32 4.29
N SER A 373 4.62 21.00 3.97
CA SER A 373 5.74 21.95 4.01
C SER A 373 6.80 21.61 2.97
N PRO A 374 7.71 22.58 2.65
CA PRO A 374 8.86 22.30 1.81
C PRO A 374 9.79 21.20 2.34
N ASP A 375 9.87 21.02 3.67
CA ASP A 375 10.71 19.97 4.26
C ASP A 375 10.16 18.57 4.01
N VAL A 376 8.84 18.40 4.08
CA VAL A 376 8.16 17.13 3.71
C VAL A 376 8.40 16.81 2.23
N ALA A 377 8.23 17.79 1.35
CA ALA A 377 8.48 17.63 -0.08
C ALA A 377 9.94 17.26 -0.37
N ARG A 378 10.89 17.95 0.29
CA ARG A 378 12.32 17.68 0.13
C ARG A 378 12.69 16.27 0.57
N LYS A 379 12.18 15.80 1.72
CA LYS A 379 12.43 14.43 2.20
C LYS A 379 11.91 13.39 1.21
N LEU A 380 10.76 13.62 0.57
CA LEU A 380 10.25 12.73 -0.48
C LEU A 380 11.20 12.68 -1.70
N LEU A 381 11.63 13.85 -2.19
CA LEU A 381 12.53 13.93 -3.34
C LEU A 381 13.91 13.30 -3.04
N GLU A 382 14.44 13.50 -1.83
CA GLU A 382 15.69 12.88 -1.36
C GLU A 382 15.58 11.34 -1.35
N ARG A 383 14.42 10.76 -0.95
CA ARG A 383 14.22 9.31 -0.99
C ARG A 383 14.18 8.80 -2.44
N ILE A 384 13.48 9.49 -3.35
CA ILE A 384 13.42 9.11 -4.77
C ILE A 384 14.81 9.16 -5.42
N GLU A 385 15.58 10.22 -5.16
CA GLU A 385 16.94 10.33 -5.71
C GLU A 385 17.85 9.24 -5.14
N TRP A 386 17.76 8.96 -3.83
CA TRP A 386 18.47 7.84 -3.21
C TRP A 386 18.18 6.51 -3.90
N TRP A 387 16.89 6.25 -4.24
CA TRP A 387 16.51 5.02 -4.95
C TRP A 387 17.11 4.94 -6.35
N LYS A 388 17.16 6.05 -7.09
CA LYS A 388 17.81 6.09 -8.42
C LYS A 388 19.28 5.71 -8.32
N GLU A 389 20.00 6.32 -7.38
CA GLU A 389 21.41 6.01 -7.13
C GLU A 389 21.59 4.56 -6.68
N TYR A 390 20.80 4.11 -5.70
CA TYR A 390 20.87 2.77 -5.15
C TYR A 390 20.65 1.68 -6.21
N VAL A 391 19.60 1.79 -7.01
CA VAL A 391 19.33 0.86 -8.11
C VAL A 391 20.44 0.92 -9.16
N GLY A 392 20.94 2.10 -9.47
CA GLY A 392 22.06 2.32 -10.41
C GLY A 392 23.36 1.62 -9.97
N HIS A 393 23.68 1.60 -8.67
CA HIS A 393 24.85 0.87 -8.15
C HIS A 393 24.84 -0.64 -8.46
N TYR A 394 23.64 -1.22 -8.66
CA TYR A 394 23.45 -2.63 -9.03
C TYR A 394 23.20 -2.84 -10.52
N GLY A 395 23.40 -1.80 -11.36
CA GLY A 395 23.18 -1.87 -12.81
C GLY A 395 21.71 -1.93 -13.23
N GLY A 396 20.78 -1.60 -12.33
CA GLY A 396 19.35 -1.52 -12.59
C GLY A 396 18.90 -0.12 -12.98
N GLN A 397 17.63 -0.01 -13.34
CA GLN A 397 16.92 1.24 -13.62
C GLN A 397 15.51 1.16 -13.02
N LEU A 398 14.92 2.30 -12.66
CA LEU A 398 13.57 2.33 -12.09
C LEU A 398 12.51 1.83 -13.10
N ASP A 399 12.69 2.08 -14.40
CA ASP A 399 11.81 1.60 -15.48
C ASP A 399 11.94 0.07 -15.76
N ASN A 400 12.75 -0.68 -15.00
CA ASN A 400 12.64 -2.15 -14.94
C ASN A 400 11.28 -2.58 -14.34
N ASN A 401 10.64 -1.75 -13.56
CA ASN A 401 9.23 -1.77 -13.21
C ASN A 401 8.47 -0.82 -14.17
N PRO A 402 7.38 -1.21 -14.84
CA PRO A 402 6.50 -2.39 -14.64
C PRO A 402 7.09 -3.73 -15.08
N SER A 403 6.68 -4.78 -14.37
CA SER A 403 7.05 -6.17 -14.68
C SER A 403 6.46 -6.65 -16.02
N VAL A 404 6.96 -7.80 -16.51
CA VAL A 404 6.39 -8.45 -17.73
C VAL A 404 4.88 -8.69 -17.59
N GLY A 405 4.42 -9.11 -16.39
CA GLY A 405 2.99 -9.33 -16.11
C GLY A 405 2.17 -8.05 -16.13
N ASN A 406 2.71 -6.94 -15.61
CA ASN A 406 2.05 -5.64 -15.66
C ASN A 406 1.96 -5.12 -17.12
N LYS A 407 3.03 -5.28 -17.89
CA LYS A 407 3.06 -4.92 -19.33
C LYS A 407 2.05 -5.74 -20.14
N ALA A 408 1.95 -7.05 -19.87
CA ALA A 408 0.91 -7.89 -20.46
C ALA A 408 -0.52 -7.49 -20.03
N GLY A 409 -0.67 -6.74 -18.95
CA GLY A 409 -1.93 -6.13 -18.49
C GLY A 409 -2.19 -4.73 -19.02
N GLY A 410 -1.36 -4.21 -19.94
CA GLY A 410 -1.57 -2.92 -20.62
C GLY A 410 -0.74 -1.75 -20.11
N LEU A 411 0.02 -1.90 -19.00
CA LEU A 411 0.97 -0.88 -18.55
C LEU A 411 2.21 -0.81 -19.44
N THR A 412 2.85 0.35 -19.52
CA THR A 412 4.02 0.58 -20.39
C THR A 412 5.26 1.05 -19.62
N THR A 413 5.21 2.24 -19.06
CA THR A 413 6.34 2.90 -18.39
C THR A 413 6.15 2.92 -16.89
N ILE A 414 7.24 3.17 -16.14
CA ILE A 414 7.14 3.40 -14.69
C ILE A 414 6.32 4.65 -14.41
N THR A 415 6.46 5.71 -15.19
CA THR A 415 5.68 6.95 -15.05
C THR A 415 4.16 6.67 -15.14
N GLU A 416 3.70 5.86 -16.13
CA GLU A 416 2.29 5.47 -16.21
C GLU A 416 1.83 4.71 -14.96
N LYS A 417 2.64 3.75 -14.51
CA LYS A 417 2.32 2.97 -13.30
C LYS A 417 2.23 3.85 -12.07
N SER A 418 3.19 4.76 -11.89
CA SER A 418 3.28 5.66 -10.74
C SER A 418 2.11 6.64 -10.66
N LEU A 419 1.67 7.21 -11.79
CA LEU A 419 0.48 8.05 -11.85
C LEU A 419 -0.76 7.30 -11.34
N GLY A 420 -0.91 6.03 -11.74
CA GLY A 420 -1.96 5.16 -11.20
C GLY A 420 -1.75 4.81 -9.72
N ALA A 421 -0.52 4.56 -9.29
CA ALA A 421 -0.21 4.21 -7.90
C ALA A 421 -0.49 5.35 -6.92
N VAL A 422 -0.11 6.60 -7.26
CA VAL A 422 -0.34 7.78 -6.42
C VAL A 422 -1.82 8.04 -6.17
N SER A 423 -2.73 7.63 -7.07
CA SER A 423 -4.17 7.82 -6.86
C SER A 423 -4.72 7.09 -5.62
N LYS A 424 -4.06 6.01 -5.14
CA LYS A 424 -4.39 5.33 -3.87
C LYS A 424 -4.32 6.26 -2.65
N SER A 425 -3.54 7.34 -2.75
CA SER A 425 -3.32 8.28 -1.64
C SER A 425 -4.41 9.34 -1.49
N GLY A 426 -5.48 9.29 -2.29
CA GLY A 426 -6.56 10.28 -2.25
C GLY A 426 -6.10 11.69 -2.60
N SER A 427 -6.76 12.68 -2.02
CA SER A 427 -6.61 14.09 -2.35
C SER A 427 -6.07 14.96 -1.21
N THR A 428 -5.89 14.43 0.00
CA THR A 428 -5.46 15.19 1.18
C THR A 428 -3.99 15.59 1.13
N ALA A 429 -3.59 16.51 2.01
CA ALA A 429 -2.20 16.95 2.11
C ALA A 429 -1.27 15.81 2.54
N LEU A 430 -0.06 15.76 1.99
CA LEU A 430 1.01 14.89 2.47
C LEU A 430 1.61 15.51 3.74
N GLU A 431 1.41 14.87 4.88
CA GLU A 431 1.78 15.40 6.19
C GLU A 431 3.24 15.07 6.59
N ALA A 432 3.71 13.86 6.24
CA ALA A 432 5.06 13.41 6.59
C ALA A 432 5.60 12.34 5.64
N VAL A 433 6.91 12.16 5.66
CA VAL A 433 7.63 11.05 5.03
C VAL A 433 8.43 10.32 6.11
N PHE A 434 8.25 9.02 6.21
CA PHE A 434 8.90 8.14 7.19
C PHE A 434 9.93 7.23 6.53
N ASP A 435 10.97 6.90 7.27
CA ASP A 435 11.91 5.86 6.88
C ASP A 435 11.28 4.47 7.03
N TYR A 436 11.85 3.45 6.36
CA TYR A 436 11.34 2.10 6.36
C TYR A 436 11.12 1.53 7.78
N GLY A 437 9.88 1.12 8.07
CA GLY A 437 9.49 0.58 9.37
C GLY A 437 9.52 1.56 10.54
N GLU A 438 9.69 2.84 10.29
CA GLU A 438 9.61 3.89 11.30
C GLU A 438 8.18 4.02 11.83
N GLN A 439 8.04 4.28 13.14
CA GLN A 439 6.71 4.42 13.77
C GLN A 439 6.03 5.68 13.25
N MET A 440 4.85 5.51 12.66
CA MET A 440 4.06 6.62 12.13
C MET A 440 3.28 7.30 13.25
N ASP A 441 3.81 8.39 13.77
CA ASP A 441 3.21 9.20 14.84
C ASP A 441 2.37 10.38 14.32
N THR A 442 2.37 10.59 13.01
CA THR A 442 1.65 11.67 12.33
C THR A 442 0.32 11.17 11.77
N ARG A 443 -0.75 11.94 11.99
CA ARG A 443 -2.08 11.69 11.43
C ARG A 443 -2.21 12.31 10.05
N GLY A 444 -3.04 11.73 9.19
CA GLY A 444 -3.27 12.18 7.82
C GLY A 444 -2.61 11.27 6.79
N LEU A 445 -2.40 11.79 5.58
CA LEU A 445 -1.68 11.06 4.55
C LEU A 445 -0.17 11.14 4.81
N VAL A 446 0.48 9.99 4.80
CA VAL A 446 1.94 9.89 4.95
C VAL A 446 2.56 8.99 3.88
N VAL A 447 3.84 9.18 3.61
CA VAL A 447 4.66 8.26 2.79
C VAL A 447 5.59 7.50 3.72
N MET A 448 5.72 6.18 3.52
CA MET A 448 6.79 5.39 4.11
C MET A 448 7.75 4.92 3.02
N ASP A 449 9.04 5.21 3.18
CA ASP A 449 10.06 4.74 2.24
C ASP A 449 10.11 3.21 2.21
N SER A 450 10.05 2.63 1.00
CA SER A 450 10.16 1.18 0.80
C SER A 450 10.49 0.83 -0.65
N PRO A 451 11.02 -0.40 -0.91
CA PRO A 451 11.10 -0.91 -2.27
C PRO A 451 9.70 -1.14 -2.87
N GLY A 452 9.61 -1.15 -4.21
CA GLY A 452 8.43 -1.57 -4.96
C GLY A 452 8.31 -3.09 -5.03
N PHE A 453 8.27 -3.73 -3.87
CA PHE A 453 8.10 -5.17 -3.69
C PHE A 453 7.10 -5.41 -2.56
N ASP A 454 5.89 -5.82 -2.91
CA ASP A 454 4.72 -5.87 -2.04
C ASP A 454 5.00 -6.42 -0.62
N PRO A 455 5.63 -7.62 -0.43
CA PRO A 455 5.85 -8.15 0.90
C PRO A 455 6.78 -7.28 1.76
N ALA A 456 7.84 -6.72 1.17
CA ALA A 456 8.75 -5.85 1.91
C ALA A 456 8.09 -4.50 2.22
N SER A 457 7.35 -3.94 1.26
CA SER A 457 6.61 -2.69 1.41
C SER A 457 5.58 -2.78 2.54
N VAL A 458 4.71 -3.79 2.50
CA VAL A 458 3.68 -4.01 3.55
C VAL A 458 4.32 -4.31 4.90
N THR A 459 5.41 -5.13 4.95
CA THR A 459 6.15 -5.39 6.19
C THR A 459 6.60 -4.08 6.85
N GLY A 460 7.14 -3.13 6.08
CA GLY A 460 7.54 -1.82 6.61
C GLY A 460 6.36 -1.02 7.17
N LYS A 461 5.26 -0.93 6.42
CA LYS A 461 4.05 -0.20 6.85
C LYS A 461 3.41 -0.79 8.11
N VAL A 462 3.31 -2.12 8.17
CA VAL A 462 2.80 -2.81 9.37
C VAL A 462 3.74 -2.59 10.56
N ALA A 463 5.06 -2.72 10.37
CA ALA A 463 6.02 -2.37 11.43
C ALA A 463 5.86 -0.93 11.90
N GLY A 464 5.55 0.01 11.01
CA GLY A 464 5.26 1.40 11.30
C GLY A 464 3.90 1.65 11.98
N GLY A 465 3.06 0.62 12.15
CA GLY A 465 1.81 0.69 12.90
C GLY A 465 0.53 0.62 12.05
N ALA A 466 0.61 0.29 10.76
CA ALA A 466 -0.57 0.11 9.93
C ALA A 466 -1.38 -1.12 10.38
N ASN A 467 -2.60 -0.91 10.89
CA ASN A 467 -3.44 -1.95 11.45
C ASN A 467 -4.53 -2.48 10.48
N LEU A 468 -4.54 -1.99 9.27
CA LEU A 468 -5.41 -2.41 8.16
C LEU A 468 -4.67 -2.22 6.84
N VAL A 469 -4.84 -3.12 5.88
CA VAL A 469 -4.22 -3.05 4.54
C VAL A 469 -5.29 -3.13 3.46
N MET A 470 -5.23 -2.25 2.46
CA MET A 470 -5.95 -2.37 1.20
C MET A 470 -4.98 -2.64 0.06
N PHE A 471 -5.21 -3.74 -0.65
CA PHE A 471 -4.32 -4.25 -1.68
C PHE A 471 -5.06 -4.37 -3.02
N THR A 472 -4.72 -3.49 -3.97
CA THR A 472 -5.34 -3.52 -5.30
C THR A 472 -4.57 -4.43 -6.26
N THR A 473 -5.29 -5.13 -7.14
CA THR A 473 -4.66 -6.00 -8.14
C THR A 473 -5.49 -6.11 -9.42
N GLY A 474 -4.83 -6.09 -10.57
CA GLY A 474 -5.44 -6.29 -11.88
C GLY A 474 -5.20 -7.68 -12.45
N ARG A 475 -4.12 -8.35 -12.00
CA ARG A 475 -3.74 -9.70 -12.47
C ARG A 475 -4.16 -10.80 -11.50
N GLY A 476 -4.43 -10.43 -10.25
CA GLY A 476 -4.77 -11.32 -9.15
C GLY A 476 -3.61 -11.49 -8.17
N SER A 477 -3.95 -11.68 -6.90
CA SER A 477 -2.99 -11.92 -5.82
C SER A 477 -3.64 -12.74 -4.71
N CYS A 478 -2.89 -13.66 -4.12
CA CYS A 478 -3.27 -14.37 -2.89
C CYS A 478 -2.74 -13.69 -1.63
N TYR A 479 -2.11 -12.51 -1.75
CA TYR A 479 -1.38 -11.86 -0.66
C TYR A 479 -2.24 -11.74 0.61
N GLY A 480 -1.68 -12.12 1.74
CA GLY A 480 -2.19 -11.91 3.09
C GLY A 480 -1.08 -11.33 3.97
N CYS A 481 -1.40 -10.92 5.18
CA CYS A 481 -0.41 -10.42 6.14
C CYS A 481 -0.91 -10.67 7.56
N LYS A 482 0.00 -11.02 8.47
CA LYS A 482 -0.23 -10.99 9.91
C LYS A 482 0.72 -9.97 10.53
N PRO A 483 0.26 -9.19 11.53
CA PRO A 483 -1.03 -9.28 12.20
C PRO A 483 -2.12 -8.39 11.61
N SER A 484 -1.92 -7.73 10.45
CA SER A 484 -2.89 -6.79 9.89
C SER A 484 -3.72 -7.44 8.79
N PRO A 485 -5.08 -7.33 8.82
CA PRO A 485 -5.92 -7.91 7.79
C PRO A 485 -5.70 -7.20 6.44
N VAL A 486 -5.77 -7.96 5.35
CA VAL A 486 -5.57 -7.47 3.98
C VAL A 486 -6.87 -7.59 3.18
N ILE A 487 -7.43 -6.46 2.78
CA ILE A 487 -8.59 -6.37 1.90
C ILE A 487 -8.09 -6.32 0.46
N LYS A 488 -8.36 -7.35 -0.34
CA LYS A 488 -7.96 -7.42 -1.76
C LYS A 488 -9.05 -6.91 -2.68
N ILE A 489 -8.67 -6.04 -3.62
CA ILE A 489 -9.57 -5.30 -4.50
C ILE A 489 -9.19 -5.58 -5.96
N ALA A 490 -10.11 -6.20 -6.70
CA ALA A 490 -9.95 -6.43 -8.13
C ALA A 490 -10.20 -5.15 -8.93
N THR A 491 -9.35 -4.86 -9.92
CA THR A 491 -9.51 -3.70 -10.82
C THR A 491 -10.60 -3.89 -11.86
N ASN A 492 -11.00 -5.13 -12.14
CA ASN A 492 -11.99 -5.49 -13.15
C ASN A 492 -12.85 -6.68 -12.70
N THR A 493 -14.07 -6.72 -13.21
CA THR A 493 -15.07 -7.72 -12.83
C THR A 493 -14.70 -9.14 -13.25
N ASP A 494 -13.96 -9.31 -14.35
CA ASP A 494 -13.53 -10.62 -14.83
C ASP A 494 -12.53 -11.27 -13.88
N LEU A 495 -11.59 -10.48 -13.36
CA LEU A 495 -10.67 -10.93 -12.31
C LEU A 495 -11.44 -11.32 -11.04
N TYR A 496 -12.35 -10.44 -10.59
CA TYR A 496 -13.16 -10.69 -9.40
C TYR A 496 -13.95 -12.01 -9.50
N LYS A 497 -14.56 -12.29 -10.66
CA LYS A 497 -15.28 -13.55 -10.90
C LYS A 497 -14.34 -14.77 -10.96
N ARG A 498 -13.17 -14.61 -11.59
CA ARG A 498 -12.21 -15.71 -11.79
C ARG A 498 -11.49 -16.11 -10.50
N MET A 499 -11.19 -15.14 -9.63
CA MET A 499 -10.48 -15.33 -8.36
C MET A 499 -11.35 -14.89 -7.17
N GLY A 500 -12.65 -15.22 -7.19
CA GLY A 500 -13.60 -14.76 -6.18
C GLY A 500 -13.29 -15.24 -4.75
N GLU A 501 -12.54 -16.32 -4.59
CA GLU A 501 -12.09 -16.80 -3.28
C GLU A 501 -10.94 -15.96 -2.71
N ASP A 502 -10.22 -15.23 -3.57
CA ASP A 502 -9.09 -14.38 -3.18
C ASP A 502 -9.46 -12.90 -3.05
N MET A 503 -10.52 -12.44 -3.74
CA MET A 503 -10.87 -11.02 -3.85
C MET A 503 -12.03 -10.67 -2.93
N ASP A 504 -11.83 -9.67 -2.07
CA ASP A 504 -12.85 -9.15 -1.15
C ASP A 504 -13.81 -8.19 -1.85
N LEU A 505 -13.31 -7.35 -2.77
CA LEU A 505 -14.04 -6.25 -3.39
C LEU A 505 -13.80 -6.16 -4.90
N ASN A 506 -14.81 -5.67 -5.63
CA ASN A 506 -14.78 -5.48 -7.08
C ASN A 506 -14.86 -3.99 -7.43
N ALA A 507 -13.75 -3.40 -7.90
CA ALA A 507 -13.75 -2.05 -8.45
C ALA A 507 -14.08 -2.02 -9.96
N GLY A 508 -14.18 -3.19 -10.61
CA GLY A 508 -14.51 -3.28 -12.05
C GLY A 508 -15.88 -2.71 -12.40
N CYS A 509 -16.81 -2.64 -11.44
CA CYS A 509 -18.11 -1.99 -11.63
C CYS A 509 -18.00 -0.51 -12.06
N ILE A 510 -16.88 0.16 -11.76
CA ILE A 510 -16.61 1.53 -12.22
C ILE A 510 -16.50 1.57 -13.75
N LEU A 511 -15.92 0.54 -14.39
CA LEU A 511 -15.89 0.42 -15.85
C LEU A 511 -17.30 0.17 -16.43
N GLU A 512 -18.23 -0.29 -15.62
CA GLU A 512 -19.64 -0.55 -15.96
C GLU A 512 -20.53 0.69 -15.71
N GLY A 513 -19.93 1.82 -15.25
CA GLY A 513 -20.61 3.10 -15.07
C GLY A 513 -21.04 3.42 -13.64
N HIS A 514 -20.61 2.63 -12.64
CA HIS A 514 -20.82 2.98 -11.25
C HIS A 514 -19.97 4.19 -10.86
N ASP A 515 -20.52 5.07 -10.02
CA ASP A 515 -19.83 6.26 -9.56
C ASP A 515 -18.65 5.91 -8.62
N LEU A 516 -17.48 6.43 -8.94
CA LEU A 516 -16.25 6.20 -8.19
C LEU A 516 -16.38 6.54 -6.70
N GLN A 517 -17.04 7.66 -6.38
CA GLN A 517 -17.19 8.11 -5.01
C GLN A 517 -18.07 7.15 -4.20
N SER A 518 -19.17 6.69 -4.81
CA SER A 518 -20.08 5.73 -4.19
C SER A 518 -19.41 4.38 -3.95
N VAL A 519 -18.62 3.88 -4.92
CA VAL A 519 -17.85 2.64 -4.77
C VAL A 519 -16.79 2.77 -3.68
N GLY A 520 -16.09 3.89 -3.62
CA GLY A 520 -15.12 4.18 -2.56
C GLY A 520 -15.76 4.25 -1.16
N ASP A 521 -16.95 4.83 -1.06
CA ASP A 521 -17.71 4.88 0.20
C ASP A 521 -18.15 3.49 0.66
N GLU A 522 -18.58 2.61 -0.26
CA GLU A 522 -18.86 1.20 0.04
C GLU A 522 -17.61 0.45 0.53
N PHE A 523 -16.45 0.72 -0.07
CA PHE A 523 -15.17 0.14 0.33
C PHE A 523 -14.75 0.62 1.73
N PHE A 524 -15.02 1.89 2.06
CA PHE A 524 -14.76 2.41 3.40
C PHE A 524 -15.64 1.73 4.45
N GLU A 525 -16.93 1.54 4.19
CA GLU A 525 -17.83 0.81 5.10
C GLU A 525 -17.41 -0.68 5.24
N PHE A 526 -16.90 -1.30 4.16
CA PHE A 526 -16.32 -2.65 4.24
C PHE A 526 -15.07 -2.66 5.12
N ALA A 527 -14.19 -1.66 4.99
CA ALA A 527 -12.99 -1.52 5.81
C ALA A 527 -13.32 -1.42 7.31
N LEU A 528 -14.38 -0.69 7.69
CA LEU A 528 -14.85 -0.61 9.08
C LEU A 528 -15.37 -1.97 9.59
N ARG A 529 -16.06 -2.73 8.76
CA ARG A 529 -16.49 -4.11 9.14
C ARG A 529 -15.29 -5.04 9.33
N VAL A 530 -14.28 -4.96 8.47
CA VAL A 530 -13.04 -5.73 8.62
C VAL A 530 -12.30 -5.31 9.89
N ALA A 531 -12.19 -4.01 10.16
CA ALA A 531 -11.61 -3.50 11.40
C ALA A 531 -12.35 -4.01 12.64
N SER A 532 -13.69 -4.19 12.54
CA SER A 532 -14.56 -4.74 13.60
C SER A 532 -14.55 -6.27 13.69
N GLY A 533 -13.71 -6.98 12.91
CA GLY A 533 -13.50 -8.42 13.03
C GLY A 533 -14.06 -9.27 11.89
N GLN A 534 -14.71 -8.69 10.87
CA GLN A 534 -15.02 -9.43 9.66
C GLN A 534 -13.72 -9.94 9.04
N LYS A 535 -13.64 -11.23 8.75
CA LYS A 535 -12.46 -11.83 8.13
C LYS A 535 -12.40 -11.51 6.64
N THR A 536 -11.20 -11.23 6.15
CA THR A 536 -10.92 -11.10 4.72
C THR A 536 -10.72 -12.47 4.07
N CYS A 537 -10.78 -12.53 2.74
CA CYS A 537 -10.55 -13.76 1.98
C CYS A 537 -9.19 -14.40 2.32
N SER A 538 -8.12 -13.60 2.47
CA SER A 538 -6.79 -14.12 2.86
C SER A 538 -6.78 -14.71 4.28
N GLU A 539 -7.49 -14.10 5.23
CA GLU A 539 -7.62 -14.64 6.59
C GLU A 539 -8.43 -15.93 6.63
N ILE A 540 -9.50 -16.03 5.82
CA ILE A 540 -10.33 -17.25 5.72
C ILE A 540 -9.50 -18.41 5.17
N GLN A 541 -8.62 -18.13 4.19
CA GLN A 541 -7.73 -19.12 3.58
C GLN A 541 -6.44 -19.37 4.39
N GLY A 542 -6.18 -18.60 5.46
CA GLY A 542 -5.05 -18.78 6.36
C GLY A 542 -3.72 -18.20 5.83
N PHE A 543 -3.74 -17.26 4.88
CA PHE A 543 -2.52 -16.57 4.38
C PHE A 543 -1.95 -15.60 5.42
N GLY A 544 -0.66 -15.27 5.28
CA GLY A 544 0.05 -14.28 6.11
C GLY A 544 1.15 -14.86 6.99
N ASP A 545 1.53 -16.14 6.81
CA ASP A 545 2.59 -16.79 7.60
C ASP A 545 3.99 -16.66 6.97
N HIS A 546 4.09 -16.35 5.67
CA HIS A 546 5.34 -16.28 4.92
C HIS A 546 5.61 -14.91 4.29
N GLU A 547 4.72 -13.97 4.45
CA GLU A 547 4.76 -12.63 3.82
C GLU A 547 5.51 -11.60 4.66
N PHE A 548 6.02 -11.95 5.85
CA PHE A 548 6.93 -11.12 6.62
C PHE A 548 8.32 -11.12 5.97
N ILE A 549 8.64 -10.08 5.21
CA ILE A 549 9.91 -9.94 4.49
C ILE A 549 10.48 -8.55 4.80
N PRO A 550 11.32 -8.42 5.84
CA PRO A 550 11.98 -7.15 6.11
C PRO A 550 12.94 -6.79 4.98
N TRP A 551 12.87 -5.55 4.52
CA TRP A 551 13.80 -5.06 3.51
C TRP A 551 15.25 -5.09 4.04
N THR A 552 16.16 -5.62 3.23
CA THR A 552 17.58 -5.70 3.57
C THR A 552 18.39 -4.88 2.58
N VAL A 553 19.10 -3.87 3.10
CA VAL A 553 19.97 -2.95 2.34
C VAL A 553 21.43 -3.39 2.47
N GLY A 554 22.19 -3.27 1.39
CA GLY A 554 23.63 -3.46 1.40
C GLY A 554 24.11 -4.92 1.49
N PRO A 555 25.43 -5.14 1.59
CA PRO A 555 26.02 -6.48 1.59
C PRO A 555 25.76 -7.22 2.91
N THR A 556 25.90 -8.55 2.84
CA THR A 556 26.05 -9.41 4.01
C THR A 556 27.52 -9.78 4.15
N VAL A 557 28.12 -9.62 5.32
CA VAL A 557 29.53 -9.90 5.62
C VAL A 557 29.67 -11.02 6.63
#